data_28ffe1f1079475da6d6cf200d4135470
#
_entry.id   28ffe1f1079475da6d6cf200d4135470
#
_cell.length_a   1.000
_cell.length_b   1.000
_cell.length_c   1.000
_cell.angle_alpha   90.00
_cell.angle_beta   90.00
_cell.angle_gamma   90.00
#
_symmetry.space_group_name_H-M   'P 1'
#
loop_
_entity.id
_entity.type
_entity.pdbx_description
1 polymer ?
#
loop_
_entity_poly.entity_id
_entity_poly.type
_entity_poly.pdbx_seq_one_letter_code
_entity_poly.pdbx_strand_id
1 'polypeptide(L)'
;MDKTIKMEIFVLAAALACAGSAVWGQGPEPKQSQKPPVSAAHKKKPVTRPNKAAIEWVTIPGGKFTMGSGNGAEGPAHSVTIKSFQMAKTLVTNKQYRACVQAKACTAAEDEGDGFKGSEQPVVGVDWGQAQAFAKWAGGRLPTEAEWEYAARGAGKDRKYPWGDEAATCERAVITGCGDATAPVCSKPKGNTAQGLCDMAGNAWEWVQDWYHDSYLGAPADGSAWESPAGSDRVRRGGAWNLGADLALSGRRDSLPPGRRRRYYLGIRPVRSVP
;
A
#
# COMPACT_ATOMS: atom_id res chain seq x y z
N MET A 1 -58.31 -8.28 23.70
CA MET A 1 -59.04 -7.16 23.11
C MET A 1 -58.22 -6.68 21.95
N ASP A 2 -58.40 -7.28 20.75
CA ASP A 2 -59.34 -7.03 19.70
C ASP A 2 -59.14 -5.62 19.11
N LYS A 3 -58.75 -5.43 17.86
CA LYS A 3 -59.46 -5.58 16.60
C LYS A 3 -58.60 -5.40 15.39
N THR A 4 -58.70 -6.38 14.51
CA THR A 4 -58.42 -6.45 13.08
C THR A 4 -59.26 -5.44 12.28
N ILE A 5 -58.70 -4.81 11.21
CA ILE A 5 -59.50 -4.41 10.04
C ILE A 5 -58.64 -4.67 8.77
N LYS A 6 -59.17 -5.62 7.97
CA LYS A 6 -58.86 -5.80 6.53
C LYS A 6 -59.72 -4.83 5.72
N MET A 7 -59.23 -4.39 4.57
CA MET A 7 -60.11 -3.94 3.48
C MET A 7 -59.42 -4.17 2.13
N GLU A 8 -59.96 -5.16 1.43
CA GLU A 8 -59.78 -5.41 -0.02
C GLU A 8 -60.76 -4.50 -0.79
N ILE A 9 -60.32 -3.95 -1.91
CA ILE A 9 -61.24 -3.47 -2.95
C ILE A 9 -60.79 -3.98 -4.33
N PHE A 10 -61.62 -4.87 -4.89
CA PHE A 10 -61.67 -5.28 -6.29
C PHE A 10 -62.33 -4.16 -7.10
N VAL A 11 -61.83 -3.84 -8.28
CA VAL A 11 -62.62 -3.27 -9.35
C VAL A 11 -62.25 -3.94 -10.69
N LEU A 12 -63.23 -4.61 -11.22
CA LEU A 12 -63.37 -5.22 -12.56
C LEU A 12 -63.95 -4.16 -13.49
N ALA A 13 -63.45 -4.01 -14.69
CA ALA A 13 -64.22 -3.42 -15.79
C ALA A 13 -63.75 -3.91 -17.17
N ALA A 14 -64.75 -4.21 -17.95
CA ALA A 14 -64.84 -5.05 -19.10
C ALA A 14 -64.40 -4.42 -20.43
N ALA A 15 -64.19 -5.33 -21.39
CA ALA A 15 -63.89 -5.11 -22.80
C ALA A 15 -65.06 -4.48 -23.59
N LEU A 16 -64.71 -3.72 -24.62
CA LEU A 16 -65.56 -3.59 -25.83
C LEU A 16 -64.69 -3.55 -27.07
N ALA A 17 -64.94 -4.51 -27.97
CA ALA A 17 -64.38 -4.65 -29.28
C ALA A 17 -65.12 -3.74 -30.28
N CYS A 18 -64.41 -3.02 -31.18
CA CYS A 18 -64.99 -2.52 -32.43
C CYS A 18 -64.02 -2.84 -33.56
N ALA A 19 -64.45 -3.66 -34.48
CA ALA A 19 -63.79 -3.97 -35.74
C ALA A 19 -64.02 -2.78 -36.71
N GLY A 20 -62.93 -2.34 -37.35
CA GLY A 20 -62.96 -1.39 -38.48
C GLY A 20 -61.80 -1.71 -39.43
N SER A 21 -62.15 -2.34 -40.56
CA SER A 21 -61.20 -2.62 -41.63
C SER A 21 -60.92 -1.35 -42.41
N ALA A 22 -59.67 -0.92 -42.49
CA ALA A 22 -59.20 0.08 -43.44
C ALA A 22 -57.94 -0.45 -44.14
N VAL A 23 -58.03 -0.75 -45.40
CA VAL A 23 -56.94 -1.03 -46.32
C VAL A 23 -56.19 0.28 -46.62
N TRP A 24 -54.91 0.34 -46.27
CA TRP A 24 -54.04 1.42 -46.73
C TRP A 24 -52.75 0.82 -47.33
N GLY A 25 -52.39 1.39 -48.47
CA GLY A 25 -51.36 0.93 -49.37
C GLY A 25 -49.95 0.87 -48.75
N GLN A 26 -49.19 -0.04 -49.35
CA GLN A 26 -47.77 -0.23 -49.05
C GLN A 26 -46.96 0.99 -49.50
N GLY A 27 -46.43 1.74 -48.53
CA GLY A 27 -45.36 2.70 -48.74
C GLY A 27 -43.99 2.05 -48.72
N PRO A 28 -42.98 2.62 -49.38
CA PRO A 28 -41.65 2.01 -49.47
C PRO A 28 -40.98 1.80 -48.14
N GLU A 29 -40.36 0.64 -47.94
CA GLU A 29 -39.56 0.28 -46.77
C GLU A 29 -38.46 1.33 -46.48
N PRO A 30 -38.25 1.71 -45.22
CA PRO A 30 -37.13 2.57 -44.87
C PRO A 30 -35.81 1.77 -44.97
N LYS A 31 -34.87 2.25 -45.77
CA LYS A 31 -33.49 1.74 -45.88
C LYS A 31 -32.86 1.64 -44.48
N GLN A 32 -32.46 0.44 -44.11
CA GLN A 32 -31.68 0.20 -42.90
C GLN A 32 -30.39 1.04 -42.97
N SER A 33 -30.27 1.98 -42.06
CA SER A 33 -29.03 2.71 -41.77
C SER A 33 -27.99 1.74 -41.25
N GLN A 34 -27.01 1.38 -42.04
CA GLN A 34 -25.85 0.62 -41.63
C GLN A 34 -25.06 1.45 -40.60
N LYS A 35 -25.02 0.95 -39.35
CA LYS A 35 -24.18 1.49 -38.27
C LYS A 35 -22.71 1.40 -38.72
N PRO A 36 -21.91 2.49 -38.64
CA PRO A 36 -20.49 2.39 -39.00
C PRO A 36 -19.77 1.38 -38.14
N PRO A 37 -18.73 0.70 -38.65
CA PRO A 37 -17.98 -0.30 -37.89
C PRO A 37 -17.36 0.35 -36.64
N VAL A 38 -17.57 -0.30 -35.50
CA VAL A 38 -16.96 0.10 -34.22
C VAL A 38 -15.43 0.08 -34.41
N SER A 39 -14.84 1.25 -34.41
CA SER A 39 -13.38 1.42 -34.48
C SER A 39 -12.71 0.56 -33.43
N ALA A 40 -11.81 -0.32 -33.85
CA ALA A 40 -11.01 -1.15 -32.97
C ALA A 40 -10.31 -0.28 -31.92
N ALA A 41 -10.65 -0.50 -30.66
CA ALA A 41 -10.02 0.19 -29.54
C ALA A 41 -8.50 -0.04 -29.62
N HIS A 42 -7.76 0.98 -29.95
CA HIS A 42 -6.30 0.98 -29.90
C HIS A 42 -5.89 0.68 -28.46
N LYS A 43 -5.39 -0.53 -28.20
CA LYS A 43 -4.75 -0.88 -26.93
C LYS A 43 -3.57 0.08 -26.75
N LYS A 44 -3.73 1.10 -25.89
CA LYS A 44 -2.63 1.99 -25.51
C LYS A 44 -1.48 1.13 -25.00
N LYS A 45 -0.31 1.21 -25.64
CA LYS A 45 0.91 0.58 -25.13
C LYS A 45 1.14 1.05 -23.68
N PRO A 46 1.55 0.15 -22.77
CA PRO A 46 1.86 0.55 -21.41
C PRO A 46 2.90 1.67 -21.42
N VAL A 47 2.59 2.79 -20.78
CA VAL A 47 3.55 3.88 -20.59
C VAL A 47 4.58 3.40 -19.60
N THR A 48 5.75 2.96 -20.07
CA THR A 48 6.87 2.62 -19.20
C THR A 48 7.42 3.90 -18.59
N ARG A 49 7.17 4.11 -17.29
CA ARG A 49 7.78 5.21 -16.54
C ARG A 49 9.29 4.96 -16.43
N PRO A 50 10.17 5.94 -16.71
CA PRO A 50 11.60 5.76 -16.54
C PRO A 50 11.94 5.41 -15.09
N ASN A 51 12.68 4.31 -14.89
CA ASN A 51 13.12 3.86 -13.56
C ASN A 51 14.42 4.60 -13.16
N LYS A 52 14.30 5.87 -12.85
CA LYS A 52 15.44 6.77 -12.52
C LYS A 52 16.27 6.29 -11.34
N ALA A 53 15.65 5.63 -10.39
CA ALA A 53 16.28 5.15 -9.17
C ALA A 53 16.77 3.69 -9.28
N ALA A 54 16.61 3.03 -10.43
CA ALA A 54 16.90 1.60 -10.62
C ALA A 54 16.22 0.71 -9.55
N ILE A 55 14.97 1.03 -9.18
CA ILE A 55 14.21 0.26 -8.19
C ILE A 55 13.65 -1.01 -8.85
N GLU A 56 13.86 -2.15 -8.20
CA GLU A 56 13.16 -3.39 -8.50
C GLU A 56 11.77 -3.34 -7.85
N TRP A 57 10.72 -3.40 -8.67
CA TRP A 57 9.34 -3.33 -8.22
C TRP A 57 8.71 -4.71 -8.16
N VAL A 58 8.15 -5.06 -7.00
CA VAL A 58 7.39 -6.30 -6.79
C VAL A 58 5.91 -5.98 -6.83
N THR A 59 5.15 -6.72 -7.64
CA THR A 59 3.69 -6.58 -7.68
C THR A 59 3.07 -7.30 -6.49
N ILE A 60 2.29 -6.57 -5.72
CA ILE A 60 1.48 -7.08 -4.61
C ILE A 60 0.04 -7.17 -5.10
N PRO A 61 -0.53 -8.37 -5.19
CA PRO A 61 -1.92 -8.53 -5.61
C PRO A 61 -2.86 -7.87 -4.60
N GLY A 62 -3.93 -7.27 -5.05
CA GLY A 62 -4.97 -6.74 -4.18
C GLY A 62 -5.71 -7.84 -3.44
N GLY A 63 -6.37 -7.47 -2.34
CA GLY A 63 -7.16 -8.40 -1.53
C GLY A 63 -7.70 -7.75 -0.28
N LYS A 64 -8.36 -8.55 0.54
CA LYS A 64 -8.92 -8.14 1.83
C LYS A 64 -8.16 -8.83 2.95
N PHE A 65 -7.85 -8.11 4.04
CA PHE A 65 -7.17 -8.68 5.20
C PHE A 65 -7.62 -8.02 6.50
N THR A 66 -7.28 -8.65 7.60
CA THR A 66 -7.44 -8.08 8.94
C THR A 66 -6.17 -7.32 9.30
N MET A 67 -6.26 -5.99 9.38
CA MET A 67 -5.19 -5.11 9.81
C MET A 67 -5.18 -4.96 11.32
N GLY A 68 -3.99 -4.89 11.91
CA GLY A 68 -3.81 -4.68 13.33
C GLY A 68 -3.86 -5.96 14.16
N SER A 69 -3.91 -5.77 15.46
CA SER A 69 -4.05 -6.81 16.48
C SER A 69 -5.20 -6.46 17.46
N GLY A 70 -5.42 -7.25 18.51
CA GLY A 70 -6.60 -7.12 19.34
C GLY A 70 -6.74 -5.81 20.12
N ASN A 71 -5.65 -5.21 20.65
CA ASN A 71 -5.70 -4.13 21.63
C ASN A 71 -4.58 -3.09 21.45
N GLY A 72 -4.72 -1.97 22.16
CA GLY A 72 -3.72 -0.89 22.20
C GLY A 72 -3.58 -0.12 20.89
N ALA A 73 -2.40 0.43 20.66
CA ALA A 73 -2.11 1.23 19.48
C ALA A 73 -2.22 0.46 18.14
N GLU A 74 -2.19 -0.87 18.19
CA GLU A 74 -2.34 -1.78 17.05
C GLU A 74 -3.77 -2.31 16.90
N GLY A 75 -4.71 -1.82 17.70
CA GLY A 75 -6.11 -2.26 17.73
C GLY A 75 -7.10 -1.11 17.54
N PRO A 76 -8.40 -1.42 17.39
CA PRO A 76 -8.94 -2.76 17.18
C PRO A 76 -8.55 -3.36 15.81
N ALA A 77 -8.42 -4.68 15.77
CA ALA A 77 -8.27 -5.38 14.49
C ALA A 77 -9.50 -5.11 13.61
N HIS A 78 -9.28 -4.74 12.35
CA HIS A 78 -10.35 -4.36 11.44
C HIS A 78 -10.07 -4.81 10.01
N SER A 79 -11.12 -4.90 9.21
CA SER A 79 -11.02 -5.38 7.84
C SER A 79 -10.67 -4.26 6.88
N VAL A 80 -9.62 -4.44 6.08
CA VAL A 80 -9.18 -3.48 5.06
C VAL A 80 -9.11 -4.14 3.69
N THR A 81 -9.52 -3.40 2.66
CA THR A 81 -9.41 -3.83 1.26
C THR A 81 -8.28 -3.08 0.57
N ILE A 82 -7.31 -3.80 0.05
CA ILE A 82 -6.15 -3.25 -0.65
C ILE A 82 -6.29 -3.46 -2.17
N LYS A 83 -6.08 -2.41 -2.94
CA LYS A 83 -5.95 -2.50 -4.40
C LYS A 83 -4.58 -3.03 -4.77
N SER A 84 -4.44 -3.72 -5.91
CA SER A 84 -3.13 -4.14 -6.41
C SER A 84 -2.19 -2.95 -6.59
N PHE A 85 -0.96 -3.10 -6.15
CA PHE A 85 0.09 -2.06 -6.22
C PHE A 85 1.47 -2.70 -6.44
N GLN A 86 2.48 -1.87 -6.66
CA GLN A 86 3.86 -2.30 -6.70
C GLN A 86 4.62 -1.67 -5.54
N MET A 87 5.43 -2.48 -4.85
CA MET A 87 6.31 -2.04 -3.76
C MET A 87 7.77 -2.27 -4.13
N ALA A 88 8.65 -1.38 -3.74
CA ALA A 88 10.09 -1.60 -3.88
C ALA A 88 10.50 -2.88 -3.15
N LYS A 89 11.24 -3.76 -3.84
CA LYS A 89 11.71 -5.04 -3.28
C LYS A 89 12.50 -4.85 -2.00
N THR A 90 13.27 -3.77 -1.93
CA THR A 90 14.17 -3.44 -0.82
C THR A 90 13.85 -2.07 -0.24
N LEU A 91 14.36 -1.79 0.95
CA LEU A 91 14.64 -0.43 1.37
C LEU A 91 15.44 0.31 0.28
N VAL A 92 15.26 1.62 0.19
CA VAL A 92 16.07 2.48 -0.67
C VAL A 92 17.52 2.47 -0.19
N THR A 93 18.45 2.14 -1.10
CA THR A 93 19.87 2.10 -0.75
C THR A 93 20.52 3.48 -0.78
N ASN A 94 21.64 3.61 -0.09
CA ASN A 94 22.48 4.81 -0.15
C ASN A 94 22.86 5.19 -1.60
N LYS A 95 23.15 4.21 -2.45
CA LYS A 95 23.43 4.41 -3.88
C LYS A 95 22.26 5.06 -4.61
N GLN A 96 21.05 4.54 -4.40
CA GLN A 96 19.83 5.05 -5.03
C GLN A 96 19.51 6.46 -4.52
N TYR A 97 19.63 6.70 -3.21
CA TYR A 97 19.36 8.00 -2.62
C TYR A 97 20.34 9.08 -3.10
N ARG A 98 21.65 8.75 -3.18
CA ARG A 98 22.67 9.64 -3.74
C ARG A 98 22.35 10.05 -5.19
N ALA A 99 21.81 9.16 -6.01
CA ALA A 99 21.38 9.51 -7.36
C ALA A 99 20.26 10.56 -7.37
N CYS A 100 19.31 10.51 -6.41
CA CYS A 100 18.28 11.54 -6.24
C CYS A 100 18.89 12.90 -5.84
N VAL A 101 19.85 12.90 -4.92
CA VAL A 101 20.56 14.12 -4.49
C VAL A 101 21.36 14.72 -5.65
N GLN A 102 22.07 13.91 -6.42
CA GLN A 102 22.80 14.36 -7.62
C GLN A 102 21.85 14.96 -8.68
N ALA A 103 20.66 14.39 -8.82
CA ALA A 103 19.60 14.93 -9.68
C ALA A 103 18.94 16.20 -9.10
N LYS A 104 19.38 16.70 -7.94
CA LYS A 104 18.82 17.87 -7.22
C LYS A 104 17.32 17.72 -6.90
N ALA A 105 16.83 16.50 -6.83
CA ALA A 105 15.43 16.20 -6.47
C ALA A 105 15.26 15.85 -5.00
N CYS A 106 16.36 15.50 -4.30
CA CYS A 106 16.42 15.27 -2.87
C CYS A 106 17.50 16.11 -2.22
N THR A 107 17.31 16.48 -0.96
CA THR A 107 18.39 17.00 -0.09
C THR A 107 19.20 15.84 0.48
N ALA A 108 20.43 16.10 0.91
CA ALA A 108 21.27 15.06 1.52
C ALA A 108 20.63 14.52 2.81
N ALA A 109 20.80 13.22 3.06
CA ALA A 109 20.50 12.61 4.35
C ALA A 109 21.49 13.11 5.40
N GLU A 110 21.14 13.02 6.69
CA GLU A 110 22.07 13.26 7.79
C GLU A 110 23.22 12.25 7.76
N ASP A 111 24.39 12.68 8.21
CA ASP A 111 25.55 11.79 8.35
C ASP A 111 25.45 11.03 9.68
N GLU A 112 25.15 9.76 9.59
CA GLU A 112 25.00 8.86 10.74
C GLU A 112 26.30 8.05 11.04
N GLY A 113 27.41 8.38 10.37
CA GLY A 113 28.70 7.73 10.56
C GLY A 113 28.99 6.61 9.54
N ASP A 114 30.23 6.13 9.57
CA ASP A 114 30.75 5.24 8.52
C ASP A 114 30.08 3.87 8.47
N GLY A 115 29.55 3.39 9.59
CA GLY A 115 28.81 2.12 9.65
C GLY A 115 27.53 2.09 8.80
N PHE A 116 27.04 3.27 8.31
CA PHE A 116 25.78 3.41 7.58
C PHE A 116 25.93 3.85 6.12
N LYS A 117 27.15 3.97 5.60
CA LYS A 117 27.46 4.58 4.29
C LYS A 117 27.65 3.59 3.14
N GLY A 118 27.57 2.28 3.40
CA GLY A 118 27.72 1.25 2.37
C GLY A 118 26.71 1.46 1.24
N SER A 119 27.14 1.32 -0.02
CA SER A 119 26.32 1.61 -1.20
C SER A 119 25.02 0.83 -1.24
N GLU A 120 25.06 -0.43 -0.79
CA GLU A 120 23.92 -1.34 -0.77
C GLU A 120 23.22 -1.41 0.60
N GLN A 121 23.67 -0.64 1.60
CA GLN A 121 22.92 -0.48 2.85
C GLN A 121 21.73 0.47 2.65
N PRO A 122 20.65 0.33 3.44
CA PRO A 122 19.56 1.30 3.45
C PRO A 122 20.09 2.72 3.70
N VAL A 123 19.57 3.71 2.97
CA VAL A 123 19.70 5.09 3.40
C VAL A 123 18.95 5.27 4.71
N VAL A 124 19.61 5.86 5.68
CA VAL A 124 19.04 6.25 6.98
C VAL A 124 19.31 7.73 7.23
N GLY A 125 18.80 8.29 8.33
CA GLY A 125 18.98 9.72 8.60
C GLY A 125 18.14 10.64 7.70
N VAL A 126 16.99 10.17 7.24
CA VAL A 126 16.06 10.92 6.39
C VAL A 126 14.78 11.27 7.15
N ASP A 127 14.31 12.50 6.99
CA ASP A 127 12.99 12.91 7.48
C ASP A 127 11.88 12.45 6.53
N TRP A 128 10.63 12.61 6.98
CA TRP A 128 9.47 12.17 6.20
C TRP A 128 9.31 12.94 4.88
N GLY A 129 9.62 14.24 4.87
CA GLY A 129 9.57 15.06 3.65
C GLY A 129 10.62 14.61 2.63
N GLN A 130 11.83 14.27 3.10
CA GLN A 130 12.89 13.70 2.27
C GLN A 130 12.49 12.33 1.70
N ALA A 131 11.83 11.49 2.51
CA ALA A 131 11.31 10.20 2.07
C ALA A 131 10.24 10.36 0.98
N GLN A 132 9.31 11.32 1.13
CA GLN A 132 8.33 11.66 0.10
C GLN A 132 8.98 12.18 -1.19
N ALA A 133 9.97 13.08 -1.07
CA ALA A 133 10.68 13.63 -2.22
C ALA A 133 11.36 12.54 -3.03
N PHE A 134 12.03 11.60 -2.36
CA PHE A 134 12.63 10.44 -3.01
C PHE A 134 11.58 9.57 -3.70
N ALA A 135 10.52 9.19 -2.99
CA ALA A 135 9.47 8.34 -3.54
C ALA A 135 8.83 8.95 -4.80
N LYS A 136 8.54 10.27 -4.78
CA LYS A 136 8.03 11.01 -5.94
C LYS A 136 9.03 11.03 -7.11
N TRP A 137 10.32 11.28 -6.84
CA TRP A 137 11.37 11.27 -7.86
C TRP A 137 11.53 9.88 -8.50
N ALA A 138 11.41 8.83 -7.72
CA ALA A 138 11.44 7.44 -8.18
C ALA A 138 10.18 7.01 -8.97
N GLY A 139 9.19 7.89 -9.08
CA GLY A 139 7.94 7.62 -9.82
C GLY A 139 6.87 6.91 -9.00
N GLY A 140 6.95 7.02 -7.68
CA GLY A 140 6.00 6.44 -6.72
C GLY A 140 5.57 7.42 -5.64
N ARG A 141 5.23 6.87 -4.49
CA ARG A 141 4.84 7.54 -3.23
C ARG A 141 5.27 6.69 -2.04
N LEU A 142 5.14 7.21 -0.84
CA LEU A 142 5.20 6.37 0.36
C LEU A 142 4.01 5.40 0.38
N PRO A 143 4.17 4.19 0.95
CA PRO A 143 3.04 3.29 1.17
C PRO A 143 2.07 3.89 2.18
N THR A 144 0.80 3.52 2.11
CA THR A 144 -0.08 3.65 3.26
C THR A 144 0.31 2.65 4.33
N GLU A 145 -0.05 2.92 5.59
CA GLU A 145 0.20 1.96 6.68
C GLU A 145 -0.44 0.61 6.40
N ALA A 146 -1.66 0.62 5.85
CA ALA A 146 -2.38 -0.57 5.46
C ALA A 146 -1.70 -1.34 4.31
N GLU A 147 -1.21 -0.66 3.27
CA GLU A 147 -0.44 -1.29 2.20
C GLU A 147 0.85 -1.94 2.72
N TRP A 148 1.53 -1.24 3.64
CA TRP A 148 2.76 -1.74 4.23
C TRP A 148 2.51 -3.02 5.03
N GLU A 149 1.52 -3.03 5.94
CA GLU A 149 1.20 -4.20 6.75
C GLU A 149 0.71 -5.37 5.90
N TYR A 150 -0.17 -5.09 4.91
CA TYR A 150 -0.63 -6.09 3.96
C TYR A 150 0.52 -6.78 3.23
N ALA A 151 1.50 -6.02 2.74
CA ALA A 151 2.69 -6.54 2.08
C ALA A 151 3.58 -7.33 3.04
N ALA A 152 3.85 -6.82 4.25
CA ALA A 152 4.65 -7.49 5.27
C ALA A 152 4.04 -8.84 5.69
N ARG A 153 2.72 -8.92 5.76
CA ARG A 153 1.99 -10.19 6.03
C ARG A 153 1.89 -11.11 4.80
N GLY A 154 2.67 -10.89 3.76
CA GLY A 154 2.68 -11.75 2.57
C GLY A 154 1.37 -11.75 1.77
N ALA A 155 0.90 -10.55 1.40
CA ALA A 155 -0.40 -10.27 0.79
C ALA A 155 -1.57 -10.62 1.72
N GLY A 156 -1.50 -10.09 2.94
CA GLY A 156 -2.60 -10.09 3.90
C GLY A 156 -2.87 -11.43 4.60
N LYS A 157 -1.91 -12.33 4.64
CA LYS A 157 -2.02 -13.55 5.45
C LYS A 157 -1.88 -13.21 6.93
N ASP A 158 -2.50 -14.00 7.80
CA ASP A 158 -2.29 -13.86 9.23
C ASP A 158 -0.92 -14.45 9.62
N ARG A 159 0.09 -13.58 9.63
CA ARG A 159 1.49 -13.93 9.92
C ARG A 159 2.09 -12.95 10.89
N LYS A 160 2.83 -13.50 11.85
CA LYS A 160 3.54 -12.73 12.86
C LYS A 160 4.70 -11.93 12.26
N TYR A 161 5.49 -12.56 11.39
CA TYR A 161 6.61 -11.98 10.64
C TYR A 161 6.43 -12.16 9.13
N PRO A 162 7.21 -11.47 8.29
CA PRO A 162 7.12 -11.58 6.84
C PRO A 162 7.27 -13.01 6.30
N TRP A 163 8.08 -13.84 6.95
CA TRP A 163 8.34 -15.24 6.60
C TRP A 163 7.33 -16.24 7.20
N GLY A 164 6.63 -15.87 8.27
CA GLY A 164 5.71 -16.76 9.01
C GLY A 164 5.73 -16.48 10.51
N ASP A 165 5.56 -17.51 11.31
CA ASP A 165 5.40 -17.38 12.77
C ASP A 165 6.65 -17.80 13.56
N GLU A 166 7.67 -18.35 12.88
CA GLU A 166 8.93 -18.72 13.51
C GLU A 166 9.68 -17.50 14.03
N ALA A 167 10.37 -17.67 15.15
CA ALA A 167 11.10 -16.62 15.83
C ALA A 167 12.07 -15.88 14.91
N ALA A 168 12.16 -14.56 15.06
CA ALA A 168 13.17 -13.76 14.39
C ALA A 168 14.56 -14.10 14.94
N THR A 169 15.47 -14.40 14.02
CA THR A 169 16.88 -14.68 14.28
C THR A 169 17.75 -13.88 13.32
N CYS A 170 19.05 -13.81 13.57
CA CYS A 170 20.00 -13.14 12.65
C CYS A 170 20.08 -13.77 11.25
N GLU A 171 19.54 -14.96 11.05
CA GLU A 171 19.41 -15.55 9.72
C GLU A 171 18.23 -15.00 8.92
N ARG A 172 17.23 -14.43 9.60
CA ARG A 172 15.97 -13.95 9.02
C ARG A 172 15.85 -12.43 8.99
N ALA A 173 16.42 -11.75 10.00
CA ALA A 173 16.30 -10.29 10.12
C ALA A 173 17.59 -9.67 10.68
N VAL A 174 17.79 -8.40 10.40
CA VAL A 174 18.83 -7.57 11.01
C VAL A 174 18.19 -6.86 12.19
N ILE A 175 18.37 -7.41 13.38
CA ILE A 175 17.81 -6.95 14.67
C ILE A 175 18.95 -6.85 15.70
N THR A 176 18.63 -6.42 16.92
CA THR A 176 19.64 -6.32 17.98
C THR A 176 20.42 -7.63 18.16
N GLY A 177 21.74 -7.53 18.31
CA GLY A 177 22.64 -8.67 18.40
C GLY A 177 23.06 -9.28 17.06
N CYS A 178 22.59 -8.74 15.93
CA CYS A 178 22.94 -9.24 14.59
C CYS A 178 24.00 -8.36 13.85
N GLY A 179 24.53 -7.37 14.53
CA GLY A 179 25.53 -6.40 14.03
C GLY A 179 25.34 -5.04 14.69
N ASP A 180 26.26 -4.13 14.41
CA ASP A 180 26.32 -2.80 15.03
C ASP A 180 25.80 -1.67 14.12
N ALA A 181 25.23 -2.01 12.97
CA ALA A 181 24.68 -1.09 12.00
C ALA A 181 23.65 -1.80 11.11
N THR A 182 23.07 -1.05 10.16
CA THR A 182 22.28 -1.64 9.07
C THR A 182 23.14 -2.59 8.21
N ALA A 183 22.54 -3.62 7.65
CA ALA A 183 23.22 -4.53 6.71
C ALA A 183 22.84 -4.20 5.26
N PRO A 184 23.60 -4.67 4.26
CA PRO A 184 23.19 -4.60 2.87
C PRO A 184 21.78 -5.17 2.67
N VAL A 185 20.97 -4.49 1.84
CA VAL A 185 19.59 -4.94 1.59
C VAL A 185 19.56 -6.36 1.02
N CYS A 186 18.51 -7.12 1.35
CA CYS A 186 18.34 -8.54 0.98
C CYS A 186 19.45 -9.49 1.50
N SER A 187 20.21 -9.10 2.50
CA SER A 187 21.25 -9.97 3.08
C SER A 187 20.68 -11.15 3.88
N LYS A 188 19.36 -11.14 4.17
CA LYS A 188 18.67 -12.16 4.98
C LYS A 188 17.54 -12.85 4.18
N PRO A 189 17.84 -13.67 3.18
CA PRO A 189 16.85 -14.22 2.27
C PRO A 189 15.78 -15.11 2.95
N LYS A 190 16.11 -15.73 4.08
CA LYS A 190 15.14 -16.50 4.89
C LYS A 190 14.06 -15.60 5.56
N GLY A 191 14.26 -14.28 5.56
CA GLY A 191 13.35 -13.27 6.09
C GLY A 191 12.43 -12.64 5.06
N ASN A 192 12.54 -13.04 3.80
CA ASN A 192 11.73 -12.46 2.73
C ASN A 192 10.25 -12.87 2.84
N THR A 193 9.37 -11.99 2.36
CA THR A 193 7.96 -12.35 2.15
C THR A 193 7.83 -13.38 1.02
N ALA A 194 6.68 -14.04 0.94
CA ALA A 194 6.39 -14.96 -0.17
C ALA A 194 6.41 -14.28 -1.55
N GLN A 195 6.20 -12.95 -1.62
CA GLN A 195 6.28 -12.15 -2.83
C GLN A 195 7.72 -11.71 -3.15
N GLY A 196 8.69 -12.02 -2.28
CA GLY A 196 10.11 -11.69 -2.47
C GLY A 196 10.51 -10.31 -1.99
N LEU A 197 9.70 -9.62 -1.16
CA LEU A 197 10.13 -8.40 -0.49
C LEU A 197 11.16 -8.74 0.59
N CYS A 198 12.29 -8.01 0.59
CA CYS A 198 13.36 -8.18 1.56
C CYS A 198 13.22 -7.17 2.71
N ASP A 199 13.75 -7.51 3.88
CA ASP A 199 13.92 -6.61 5.03
C ASP A 199 12.62 -5.91 5.50
N MET A 200 11.47 -6.57 5.35
CA MET A 200 10.19 -6.08 5.91
C MET A 200 10.14 -6.23 7.43
N ALA A 201 11.17 -6.81 8.04
CA ALA A 201 11.38 -6.92 9.48
C ALA A 201 12.85 -6.65 9.81
N GLY A 202 13.11 -5.64 10.63
CA GLY A 202 14.46 -5.21 11.01
C GLY A 202 15.16 -4.37 9.95
N ASN A 203 16.47 -4.26 10.02
CA ASN A 203 17.35 -3.43 9.24
C ASN A 203 17.11 -1.93 9.50
N ALA A 204 16.07 -1.33 8.93
CA ALA A 204 15.66 0.04 9.25
C ALA A 204 14.14 0.18 9.24
N TRP A 205 13.61 1.00 10.17
CA TRP A 205 12.23 1.45 10.12
C TRP A 205 11.92 2.12 8.77
N GLU A 206 10.68 2.05 8.35
CA GLU A 206 10.20 2.61 7.09
C GLU A 206 9.09 3.63 7.33
N TRP A 207 9.28 4.85 6.82
CA TRP A 207 8.25 5.86 6.80
C TRP A 207 7.07 5.42 5.94
N VAL A 208 5.85 5.65 6.45
CA VAL A 208 4.61 5.51 5.66
C VAL A 208 3.89 6.86 5.53
N GLN A 209 2.81 6.90 4.76
CA GLN A 209 2.10 8.14 4.46
C GLN A 209 1.26 8.64 5.64
N ASP A 210 0.78 7.74 6.48
CA ASP A 210 -0.26 7.98 7.49
C ASP A 210 0.22 8.83 8.66
N TRP A 211 -0.67 9.65 9.21
CA TRP A 211 -0.53 10.19 10.55
C TRP A 211 -0.73 9.08 11.59
N TYR A 212 -0.02 9.18 12.69
CA TYR A 212 -0.20 8.27 13.81
C TYR A 212 -1.44 8.65 14.62
N HIS A 213 -2.25 7.65 14.94
CA HIS A 213 -3.39 7.72 15.85
C HIS A 213 -3.21 6.61 16.90
N ASP A 214 -3.64 6.85 18.14
CA ASP A 214 -3.42 5.95 19.28
C ASP A 214 -4.18 4.62 19.19
N SER A 215 -5.06 4.49 18.21
CA SER A 215 -5.78 3.25 17.90
C SER A 215 -6.24 3.25 16.45
N TYR A 216 -6.74 2.11 15.96
CA TYR A 216 -7.34 2.00 14.62
C TYR A 216 -8.86 2.31 14.61
N LEU A 217 -9.43 2.84 15.71
CA LEU A 217 -10.83 3.24 15.73
C LEU A 217 -11.08 4.39 14.74
N GLY A 218 -11.86 4.13 13.69
CA GLY A 218 -12.13 5.10 12.63
C GLY A 218 -11.10 5.08 11.47
N ALA A 219 -10.15 4.16 11.47
CA ALA A 219 -9.18 4.01 10.37
C ALA A 219 -9.87 3.68 9.03
N PRO A 220 -9.33 4.16 7.89
CA PRO A 220 -9.86 3.84 6.57
C PRO A 220 -9.86 2.33 6.29
N ALA A 221 -10.98 1.80 5.76
CA ALA A 221 -11.13 0.40 5.42
C ALA A 221 -10.84 0.08 3.93
N ASP A 222 -10.53 1.10 3.13
CA ASP A 222 -10.29 1.01 1.68
C ASP A 222 -8.80 1.02 1.30
N GLY A 223 -7.91 0.98 2.30
CA GLY A 223 -6.46 1.01 2.11
C GLY A 223 -5.88 2.38 1.81
N SER A 224 -6.68 3.45 1.84
CA SER A 224 -6.18 4.82 1.76
C SER A 224 -5.39 5.21 3.00
N ALA A 225 -4.48 6.20 2.86
CA ALA A 225 -3.74 6.71 4.00
C ALA A 225 -4.65 7.45 4.98
N TRP A 226 -4.42 7.27 6.26
CA TRP A 226 -5.14 7.97 7.31
C TRP A 226 -4.52 9.34 7.56
N GLU A 227 -4.99 10.35 6.83
CA GLU A 227 -4.44 11.70 6.86
C GLU A 227 -5.33 12.73 7.59
N SER A 228 -6.53 12.34 8.04
CA SER A 228 -7.45 13.23 8.73
C SER A 228 -8.08 12.55 9.96
N PRO A 229 -8.05 13.22 11.14
CA PRO A 229 -7.40 14.50 11.40
C PRO A 229 -5.87 14.38 11.30
N ALA A 230 -5.21 15.50 11.02
CA ALA A 230 -3.74 15.53 11.04
C ALA A 230 -3.23 15.30 12.47
N GLY A 231 -2.20 14.45 12.60
CA GLY A 231 -1.50 14.18 13.85
C GLY A 231 -0.21 15.01 14.00
N SER A 232 0.50 14.80 15.10
CA SER A 232 1.83 15.35 15.34
C SER A 232 2.94 14.48 14.73
N ASP A 233 2.70 13.19 14.65
CA ASP A 233 3.67 12.17 14.29
C ASP A 233 3.23 11.38 13.05
N ARG A 234 4.20 10.99 12.21
CA ARG A 234 3.98 10.05 11.11
C ARG A 234 4.30 8.64 11.55
N VAL A 235 3.54 7.68 11.03
CA VAL A 235 3.75 6.26 11.30
C VAL A 235 5.05 5.77 10.64
N ARG A 236 5.74 4.87 11.33
CA ARG A 236 6.85 4.06 10.82
C ARG A 236 6.64 2.60 11.13
N ARG A 237 7.18 1.72 10.30
CA ARG A 237 6.92 0.27 10.34
C ARG A 237 8.20 -0.54 10.16
N GLY A 238 8.19 -1.81 10.60
CA GLY A 238 9.20 -2.82 10.30
C GLY A 238 10.26 -3.08 11.36
N GLY A 239 10.45 -2.20 12.34
CA GLY A 239 11.55 -2.32 13.30
C GLY A 239 12.90 -1.93 12.69
N ALA A 240 13.99 -2.11 13.44
CA ALA A 240 15.32 -1.72 13.01
C ALA A 240 16.42 -2.63 13.59
N TRP A 241 17.64 -2.49 13.06
CA TRP A 241 18.82 -3.28 13.41
C TRP A 241 19.17 -3.30 14.92
N ASN A 242 18.84 -2.23 15.63
CA ASN A 242 19.15 -2.04 17.06
C ASN A 242 17.97 -2.35 18.01
N LEU A 243 16.92 -2.98 17.49
CA LEU A 243 15.70 -3.28 18.24
C LEU A 243 15.44 -4.79 18.32
N GLY A 244 14.72 -5.20 19.36
CA GLY A 244 14.35 -6.59 19.57
C GLY A 244 13.35 -7.13 18.53
N ALA A 245 13.23 -8.45 18.49
CA ALA A 245 12.33 -9.15 17.58
C ALA A 245 10.85 -8.78 17.75
N ASP A 246 10.45 -8.36 18.96
CA ASP A 246 9.10 -7.91 19.31
C ASP A 246 8.71 -6.60 18.61
N LEU A 247 9.71 -5.79 18.24
CA LEU A 247 9.50 -4.56 17.46
C LEU A 247 9.59 -4.75 15.93
N ALA A 248 9.97 -5.95 15.49
CA ALA A 248 10.06 -6.33 14.08
C ALA A 248 8.84 -7.12 13.57
N LEU A 249 7.76 -7.20 14.36
CA LEU A 249 6.51 -7.86 13.99
C LEU A 249 5.83 -7.14 12.81
N SER A 250 5.18 -7.90 11.93
CA SER A 250 4.45 -7.34 10.77
C SER A 250 3.33 -6.36 11.18
N GLY A 251 2.69 -6.59 12.34
CA GLY A 251 1.65 -5.72 12.88
C GLY A 251 2.17 -4.55 13.72
N ARG A 252 3.47 -4.58 14.13
CA ARG A 252 4.02 -3.54 15.00
C ARG A 252 4.09 -2.19 14.30
N ARG A 253 3.61 -1.16 14.99
CA ARG A 253 3.68 0.24 14.55
C ARG A 253 4.38 1.11 15.58
N ASP A 254 4.94 2.19 15.11
CA ASP A 254 5.54 3.23 15.95
C ASP A 254 5.48 4.56 15.20
N SER A 255 5.86 5.66 15.82
CA SER A 255 5.72 6.99 15.25
C SER A 255 6.88 7.91 15.57
N LEU A 256 7.01 8.96 14.78
CA LEU A 256 7.93 10.08 15.02
C LEU A 256 7.41 11.37 14.40
N PRO A 257 7.77 12.54 14.96
CA PRO A 257 7.58 13.82 14.32
C PRO A 257 8.21 13.83 12.91
N PRO A 258 7.51 14.33 11.88
CA PRO A 258 7.94 14.24 10.47
C PRO A 258 9.29 14.91 10.19
N GLY A 259 9.67 15.94 10.92
CA GLY A 259 10.95 16.66 10.76
C GLY A 259 12.14 16.03 11.48
N ARG A 260 11.97 14.89 12.15
CA ARG A 260 13.10 14.20 12.82
C ARG A 260 14.00 13.54 11.80
N ARG A 261 15.28 13.96 11.74
CA ARG A 261 16.30 13.46 10.81
C ARG A 261 17.26 12.46 11.44
N ARG A 262 17.97 12.85 12.48
CA ARG A 262 19.03 12.03 13.13
C ARG A 262 18.52 10.71 13.67
N ARG A 263 18.36 9.74 12.76
CA ARG A 263 17.90 8.39 13.09
C ARG A 263 18.56 7.35 12.18
N TYR A 264 19.71 6.86 12.61
CA TYR A 264 20.51 5.79 11.97
C TYR A 264 19.75 4.46 11.80
N TYR A 265 18.46 4.50 11.98
CA TYR A 265 17.57 3.34 11.88
C TYR A 265 16.27 3.63 11.11
N LEU A 266 16.17 4.73 10.39
CA LEU A 266 14.91 5.16 9.74
C LEU A 266 15.14 5.45 8.26
N GLY A 267 14.50 4.66 7.41
CA GLY A 267 14.70 4.62 5.97
C GLY A 267 13.40 4.76 5.16
N ILE A 268 13.44 4.30 3.92
CA ILE A 268 12.42 4.53 2.90
C ILE A 268 12.14 3.24 2.12
N ARG A 269 10.86 2.94 1.86
CA ARG A 269 10.42 1.97 0.84
C ARG A 269 9.25 2.54 0.05
N PRO A 270 9.44 2.93 -1.22
CA PRO A 270 8.36 3.48 -2.03
C PRO A 270 7.43 2.40 -2.59
N VAL A 271 6.22 2.83 -2.91
CA VAL A 271 5.22 2.08 -3.67
C VAL A 271 4.77 2.87 -4.91
N ARG A 272 4.11 2.19 -5.85
CA ARG A 272 3.44 2.84 -6.97
C ARG A 272 2.21 2.04 -7.41
N SER A 273 1.30 2.68 -8.12
CA SER A 273 0.17 1.99 -8.74
C SER A 273 0.67 1.03 -9.83
N VAL A 274 -0.02 -0.08 -10.00
CA VAL A 274 0.21 -0.98 -11.15
C VAL A 274 -0.04 -0.19 -12.44
N PRO A 275 0.82 -0.32 -13.45
CA PRO A 275 0.66 0.36 -14.74
C PRO A 275 -0.64 0.02 -15.47
#